data_6c8bf83ecfaab92351689ad796342360
#
_entry.id   6c8bf83ecfaab92351689ad796342360
#
_cell.length_a   1.000
_cell.length_b   1.000
_cell.length_c   1.000
_cell.angle_alpha   90.00
_cell.angle_beta   90.00
_cell.angle_gamma   90.00
#
_symmetry.space_group_name_H-M   'P 1'
#
loop_
_entity.id
_entity.type
_entity.pdbx_description
1 polymer ?
#
loop_
_entity_poly.entity_id
_entity_poly.type
_entity_poly.pdbx_seq_one_letter_code
_entity_poly.pdbx_strand_id
1 'polypeptide(L)'
;MTKTYHFIGIKGSGMSALAMMLHQMGHKVQGSDVDKYYFTQRGLEQAGIEILPFDEKNIKSEYEIIAGNAFRPDNNVEIAYANEHGISYKRYHEFLGSFMRDFVSFGVAGAHGKTSTTGILSHVLSNITDTSYLIGDGTGRGSAGAKYFVFESDEYERHFM
;
A
#
# COMPACT_ATOMS: atom_id res chain seq x y z
N MET A 1 -0.65 -18.36 -2.45
CA MET A 1 0.76 -18.30 -2.88
C MET A 1 1.42 -17.04 -2.35
N THR A 2 2.62 -17.12 -1.78
CA THR A 2 3.40 -15.97 -1.34
C THR A 2 3.94 -15.23 -2.55
N LYS A 3 3.63 -13.94 -2.68
CA LYS A 3 4.17 -13.04 -3.71
C LYS A 3 5.26 -12.16 -3.13
N THR A 4 6.09 -11.58 -3.99
CA THR A 4 7.04 -10.53 -3.63
C THR A 4 6.55 -9.20 -4.19
N TYR A 5 6.40 -8.21 -3.31
CA TYR A 5 5.99 -6.86 -3.66
C TYR A 5 7.16 -5.89 -3.52
N HIS A 6 7.30 -5.01 -4.50
CA HIS A 6 8.22 -3.89 -4.44
C HIS A 6 7.46 -2.57 -4.54
N PHE A 7 7.66 -1.70 -3.56
CA PHE A 7 6.97 -0.41 -3.44
C PHE A 7 7.91 0.74 -3.83
N ILE A 8 7.58 1.48 -4.87
CA ILE A 8 8.30 2.71 -5.25
C ILE A 8 7.67 3.88 -4.49
N GLY A 9 8.39 4.45 -3.52
CA GLY A 9 7.88 5.47 -2.60
C GLY A 9 7.18 4.87 -1.38
N ILE A 10 7.77 3.86 -0.76
CA ILE A 10 7.19 3.08 0.34
C ILE A 10 6.87 3.90 1.60
N LYS A 11 7.55 5.04 1.81
CA LYS A 11 7.36 5.89 3.02
C LYS A 11 6.11 6.76 2.97
N GLY A 12 5.42 6.87 1.84
CA GLY A 12 4.11 7.51 1.77
C GLY A 12 3.09 6.85 2.70
N SER A 13 2.20 7.61 3.35
CA SER A 13 1.27 7.06 4.36
C SER A 13 0.39 5.92 3.83
N GLY A 14 -0.24 6.08 2.68
CA GLY A 14 -1.01 5.01 2.06
C GLY A 14 -0.15 3.83 1.61
N MET A 15 1.03 4.12 1.06
CA MET A 15 1.98 3.10 0.59
C MET A 15 2.51 2.25 1.76
N SER A 16 2.91 2.89 2.87
CA SER A 16 3.40 2.20 4.05
C SER A 16 2.32 1.34 4.72
N ALA A 17 1.09 1.86 4.80
CA ALA A 17 -0.04 1.10 5.33
C ALA A 17 -0.33 -0.16 4.49
N LEU A 18 -0.33 -0.02 3.16
CA LEU A 18 -0.53 -1.14 2.23
C LEU A 18 0.63 -2.14 2.32
N ALA A 19 1.88 -1.67 2.40
CA ALA A 19 3.06 -2.51 2.56
C ALA A 19 2.99 -3.34 3.85
N MET A 20 2.65 -2.71 4.98
CA MET A 20 2.43 -3.39 6.26
C MET A 20 1.32 -4.44 6.17
N MET A 21 0.20 -4.10 5.54
CA MET A 21 -0.93 -5.02 5.37
C MET A 21 -0.53 -6.27 4.57
N LEU A 22 0.13 -6.10 3.43
CA LEU A 22 0.57 -7.22 2.60
C LEU A 22 1.64 -8.08 3.30
N HIS A 23 2.54 -7.44 4.06
CA HIS A 23 3.53 -8.14 4.87
C HIS A 23 2.86 -9.02 5.94
N GLN A 24 1.87 -8.50 6.67
CA GLN A 24 1.10 -9.22 7.68
C GLN A 24 0.25 -10.36 7.07
N MET A 25 -0.14 -10.25 5.81
CA MET A 25 -0.79 -11.32 5.06
C MET A 25 0.16 -12.44 4.62
N GLY A 26 1.45 -12.34 4.96
CA GLY A 26 2.46 -13.37 4.67
C GLY A 26 3.16 -13.22 3.33
N HIS A 27 3.08 -12.05 2.70
CA HIS A 27 3.84 -11.74 1.49
C HIS A 27 5.24 -11.22 1.83
N LYS A 28 6.16 -11.36 0.87
CA LYS A 28 7.45 -10.68 0.94
C LYS A 28 7.27 -9.26 0.45
N VAL A 29 7.71 -8.29 1.25
CA VAL A 29 7.56 -6.88 0.94
C VAL A 29 8.88 -6.16 1.13
N GLN A 30 9.25 -5.35 0.16
CA GLN A 30 10.35 -4.39 0.19
C GLN A 30 9.91 -3.12 -0.53
N GLY A 31 10.68 -2.06 -0.41
CA GLY A 31 10.42 -0.86 -1.20
C GLY A 31 11.61 0.08 -1.25
N SER A 32 11.48 1.08 -2.08
CA SER A 32 12.47 2.15 -2.24
C SER A 32 11.87 3.50 -1.89
N ASP A 33 12.70 4.42 -1.43
CA ASP A 33 12.31 5.81 -1.17
C ASP A 33 13.54 6.72 -1.10
N VAL A 34 13.29 8.04 -0.98
CA VAL A 34 14.31 9.04 -0.71
C VAL A 34 14.96 8.83 0.67
N ASP A 35 16.19 9.29 0.84
CA ASP A 35 16.93 9.12 2.10
C ASP A 35 16.37 9.93 3.29
N LYS A 36 15.42 10.84 3.02
CA LYS A 36 14.76 11.61 4.07
C LYS A 36 13.93 10.71 4.99
N TYR A 37 14.06 10.92 6.31
CA TYR A 37 13.25 10.22 7.31
C TYR A 37 11.80 10.71 7.31
N TYR A 38 10.87 9.75 7.34
CA TYR A 38 9.44 9.98 7.54
C TYR A 38 8.93 9.14 8.71
N PHE A 39 7.90 9.61 9.41
CA PHE A 39 7.35 8.93 10.59
C PHE A 39 6.88 7.49 10.29
N THR A 40 6.44 7.22 9.08
CA THR A 40 6.00 5.89 8.60
C THR A 40 7.13 4.88 8.53
N GLN A 41 8.38 5.35 8.36
CA GLN A 41 9.57 4.51 8.24
C GLN A 41 9.78 3.62 9.47
N ARG A 42 9.52 4.15 10.67
CA ARG A 42 9.69 3.40 11.92
C ARG A 42 8.86 2.11 11.95
N GLY A 43 7.62 2.17 11.49
CA GLY A 43 6.74 0.98 11.44
C GLY A 43 7.25 -0.07 10.47
N LEU A 44 7.71 0.36 9.29
CA LEU A 44 8.27 -0.53 8.27
C LEU A 44 9.53 -1.25 8.78
N GLU A 45 10.46 -0.50 9.40
CA GLU A 45 11.69 -1.04 9.97
C GLU A 45 11.42 -2.04 11.12
N GLN A 46 10.47 -1.72 12.00
CA GLN A 46 10.07 -2.62 13.09
C GLN A 46 9.45 -3.92 12.57
N ALA A 47 8.78 -3.89 11.42
CA ALA A 47 8.25 -5.07 10.77
C ALA A 47 9.32 -5.86 9.99
N GLY A 48 10.55 -5.34 9.87
CA GLY A 48 11.62 -5.96 9.07
C GLY A 48 11.43 -5.78 7.56
N ILE A 49 10.65 -4.79 7.14
CA ILE A 49 10.48 -4.45 5.72
C ILE A 49 11.68 -3.61 5.29
N GLU A 50 12.38 -4.08 4.27
CA GLU A 50 13.57 -3.42 3.75
C GLU A 50 13.20 -2.16 2.96
N ILE A 51 13.88 -1.04 3.27
CA ILE A 51 13.74 0.23 2.58
C ILE A 51 15.06 0.54 1.88
N LEU A 52 15.03 0.56 0.56
CA LEU A 52 16.18 0.72 -0.31
C LEU A 52 16.25 2.15 -0.88
N PRO A 53 17.42 2.64 -1.29
CA PRO A 53 17.48 3.78 -2.18
C PRO A 53 16.91 3.44 -3.55
N PHE A 54 16.46 4.42 -4.32
CA PHE A 54 16.03 4.20 -5.70
C PHE A 54 17.19 3.70 -6.56
N ASP A 55 17.05 2.51 -7.14
CA ASP A 55 18.05 1.89 -8.03
C ASP A 55 17.31 0.98 -9.03
N GLU A 56 17.71 1.00 -10.28
CA GLU A 56 17.18 0.12 -11.34
C GLU A 56 17.23 -1.35 -10.97
N LYS A 57 18.23 -1.76 -10.18
CA LYS A 57 18.41 -3.15 -9.69
C LYS A 57 17.29 -3.64 -8.78
N ASN A 58 16.51 -2.74 -8.22
CA ASN A 58 15.37 -3.09 -7.38
C ASN A 58 14.19 -3.62 -8.20
N ILE A 59 14.15 -3.30 -9.50
CA ILE A 59 13.06 -3.66 -10.40
C ILE A 59 13.32 -5.03 -11.01
N LYS A 60 12.43 -5.96 -10.71
CA LYS A 60 12.49 -7.33 -11.24
C LYS A 60 11.13 -7.73 -11.81
N SER A 61 11.17 -8.43 -12.94
CA SER A 61 9.94 -8.83 -13.65
C SER A 61 9.05 -9.80 -12.88
N GLU A 62 9.63 -10.55 -11.93
CA GLU A 62 8.90 -11.47 -11.05
C GLU A 62 8.23 -10.78 -9.85
N TYR A 63 8.46 -9.49 -9.64
CA TYR A 63 7.84 -8.72 -8.55
C TYR A 63 6.52 -8.08 -8.99
N GLU A 64 5.58 -8.04 -8.06
CA GLU A 64 4.42 -7.15 -8.18
C GLU A 64 4.87 -5.73 -7.75
N ILE A 65 5.00 -4.82 -8.70
CA ILE A 65 5.51 -3.48 -8.45
C ILE A 65 4.35 -2.51 -8.25
N ILE A 66 4.41 -1.75 -7.15
CA ILE A 66 3.40 -0.74 -6.80
C ILE A 66 4.11 0.62 -6.68
N ALA A 67 3.68 1.58 -7.49
CA ALA A 67 4.28 2.90 -7.55
C ALA A 67 3.37 3.98 -6.93
N GLY A 68 3.96 4.83 -6.10
CA GLY A 68 3.31 6.02 -5.57
C GLY A 68 3.03 7.05 -6.68
N ASN A 69 1.97 7.84 -6.51
CA ASN A 69 1.51 8.79 -7.54
C ASN A 69 2.50 9.94 -7.80
N ALA A 70 3.37 10.25 -6.83
CA ALA A 70 4.37 11.31 -6.96
C ALA A 70 5.52 10.98 -7.93
N PHE A 71 5.75 9.71 -8.23
CA PHE A 71 6.87 9.24 -9.02
C PHE A 71 6.48 9.00 -10.48
N ARG A 72 7.32 9.47 -11.39
CA ARG A 72 7.12 9.39 -12.84
C ARG A 72 8.44 9.01 -13.52
N PRO A 73 8.44 8.64 -14.81
CA PRO A 73 9.67 8.30 -15.53
C PRO A 73 10.71 9.42 -15.57
N ASP A 74 10.26 10.67 -15.51
CA ASP A 74 11.11 11.87 -15.57
C ASP A 74 11.76 12.21 -14.22
N ASN A 75 11.28 11.65 -13.12
CA ASN A 75 11.79 11.93 -11.78
C ASN A 75 12.15 10.70 -10.93
N ASN A 76 12.05 9.49 -11.51
CA ASN A 76 12.37 8.26 -10.77
C ASN A 76 12.98 7.21 -11.70
N VAL A 77 14.19 6.76 -11.35
CA VAL A 77 14.98 5.81 -12.16
C VAL A 77 14.32 4.43 -12.26
N GLU A 78 13.62 3.99 -11.23
CA GLU A 78 12.96 2.69 -11.21
C GLU A 78 11.76 2.65 -12.15
N ILE A 79 10.96 3.73 -12.20
CA ILE A 79 9.83 3.85 -13.13
C ILE A 79 10.34 4.00 -14.57
N ALA A 80 11.42 4.78 -14.79
CA ALA A 80 12.05 4.91 -16.09
C ALA A 80 12.52 3.54 -16.60
N TYR A 81 13.26 2.80 -15.77
CA TYR A 81 13.75 1.47 -16.09
C TYR A 81 12.63 0.46 -16.36
N ALA A 82 11.57 0.45 -15.54
CA ALA A 82 10.44 -0.42 -15.77
C ALA A 82 9.78 -0.18 -17.13
N ASN A 83 9.58 1.09 -17.52
CA ASN A 83 9.02 1.45 -18.82
C ASN A 83 9.92 1.04 -19.98
N GLU A 84 11.23 1.29 -19.88
CA GLU A 84 12.21 0.95 -20.91
C GLU A 84 12.28 -0.56 -21.18
N HIS A 85 12.13 -1.36 -20.12
CA HIS A 85 12.23 -2.83 -20.20
C HIS A 85 10.86 -3.53 -20.28
N GLY A 86 9.76 -2.79 -20.40
CA GLY A 86 8.41 -3.36 -20.51
C GLY A 86 7.96 -4.11 -19.26
N ILE A 87 8.53 -3.77 -18.08
CA ILE A 87 8.13 -4.35 -16.79
C ILE A 87 6.89 -3.62 -16.28
N SER A 88 5.81 -4.36 -16.07
CA SER A 88 4.55 -3.78 -15.63
C SER A 88 4.59 -3.38 -14.14
N TYR A 89 3.99 -2.24 -13.84
CA TYR A 89 3.72 -1.81 -12.47
C TYR A 89 2.29 -1.26 -12.38
N LYS A 90 1.74 -1.24 -11.17
CA LYS A 90 0.44 -0.61 -10.89
C LYS A 90 0.63 0.64 -10.05
N ARG A 91 -0.19 1.65 -10.28
CA ARG A 91 -0.31 2.75 -9.34
C ARG A 91 -1.01 2.28 -8.07
N TYR A 92 -0.78 2.98 -6.96
CA TYR A 92 -1.38 2.66 -5.67
C TYR A 92 -2.90 2.43 -5.76
N HIS A 93 -3.62 3.35 -6.38
CA HIS A 93 -5.07 3.27 -6.53
C HIS A 93 -5.53 2.13 -7.46
N GLU A 94 -4.78 1.84 -8.53
CA GLU A 94 -5.06 0.72 -9.44
C GLU A 94 -4.89 -0.63 -8.74
N PHE A 95 -3.81 -0.74 -7.96
CA PHE A 95 -3.58 -1.93 -7.17
C PHE A 95 -4.68 -2.12 -6.13
N LEU A 96 -4.97 -1.08 -5.34
CA LEU A 96 -5.99 -1.13 -4.30
C LEU A 96 -7.36 -1.45 -4.89
N GLY A 97 -7.76 -0.82 -6.00
CA GLY A 97 -9.01 -1.09 -6.69
C GLY A 97 -9.14 -2.53 -7.20
N SER A 98 -8.03 -3.17 -7.62
CA SER A 98 -8.04 -4.59 -7.98
C SER A 98 -8.04 -5.50 -6.75
N PHE A 99 -7.26 -5.15 -5.73
CA PHE A 99 -7.11 -5.91 -4.50
C PHE A 99 -8.42 -6.00 -3.69
N MET A 100 -9.13 -4.90 -3.56
CA MET A 100 -10.39 -4.85 -2.79
C MET A 100 -11.52 -5.72 -3.35
N ARG A 101 -11.44 -6.15 -4.62
CA ARG A 101 -12.44 -7.04 -5.25
C ARG A 101 -12.48 -8.44 -4.65
N ASP A 102 -11.40 -8.85 -4.02
CA ASP A 102 -11.29 -10.17 -3.38
C ASP A 102 -11.97 -10.21 -1.99
N PHE A 103 -12.52 -9.06 -1.53
CA PHE A 103 -13.12 -8.89 -0.21
C PHE A 103 -14.55 -8.31 -0.31
N VAL A 104 -15.31 -8.49 0.77
CA VAL A 104 -16.45 -7.63 1.04
C VAL A 104 -15.91 -6.30 1.59
N SER A 105 -15.87 -5.29 0.74
CA SER A 105 -15.15 -4.04 1.00
C SER A 105 -16.09 -2.94 1.49
N PHE A 106 -15.66 -2.20 2.51
CA PHE A 106 -16.34 -1.04 3.08
C PHE A 106 -15.48 0.20 2.90
N GLY A 107 -15.92 1.10 2.03
CA GLY A 107 -15.28 2.40 1.83
C GLY A 107 -15.97 3.47 2.69
N VAL A 108 -15.18 4.21 3.48
CA VAL A 108 -15.67 5.34 4.26
C VAL A 108 -15.34 6.63 3.54
N ALA A 109 -16.34 7.30 3.00
CA ALA A 109 -16.23 8.60 2.33
C ALA A 109 -16.81 9.72 3.20
N GLY A 110 -16.37 10.95 2.99
CA GLY A 110 -16.89 12.12 3.67
C GLY A 110 -15.88 13.26 3.78
N ALA A 111 -16.36 14.47 3.93
CA ALA A 111 -15.50 15.66 4.06
C ALA A 111 -14.69 15.66 5.36
N HIS A 112 -15.27 15.15 6.46
CA HIS A 112 -14.65 15.08 7.79
C HIS A 112 -14.95 13.76 8.48
N GLY A 113 -14.10 13.34 9.42
CA GLY A 113 -14.32 12.17 10.26
C GLY A 113 -14.08 10.82 9.61
N LYS A 114 -13.56 10.76 8.37
CA LYS A 114 -13.25 9.51 7.67
C LYS A 114 -12.34 8.62 8.50
N THR A 115 -11.19 9.12 8.93
CA THR A 115 -10.17 8.39 9.72
C THR A 115 -10.75 7.82 11.00
N SER A 116 -11.50 8.63 11.76
CA SER A 116 -12.15 8.17 13.01
C SER A 116 -13.20 7.10 12.72
N THR A 117 -14.06 7.30 11.73
CA THR A 117 -15.10 6.34 11.36
C THR A 117 -14.50 5.03 10.86
N THR A 118 -13.47 5.10 9.99
CA THR A 118 -12.75 3.93 9.48
C THR A 118 -12.09 3.17 10.63
N GLY A 119 -11.45 3.87 11.56
CA GLY A 119 -10.83 3.27 12.75
C GLY A 119 -11.84 2.55 13.64
N ILE A 120 -12.99 3.17 13.93
CA ILE A 120 -14.06 2.55 14.73
C ILE A 120 -14.62 1.32 14.03
N LEU A 121 -14.96 1.43 12.74
CA LEU A 121 -15.51 0.33 11.95
C LEU A 121 -14.53 -0.85 11.88
N SER A 122 -13.24 -0.56 11.61
CA SER A 122 -12.16 -1.55 11.57
C SER A 122 -12.00 -2.26 12.91
N HIS A 123 -12.06 -1.51 14.01
CA HIS A 123 -11.97 -2.07 15.36
C HIS A 123 -13.15 -3.01 15.65
N VAL A 124 -14.39 -2.56 15.41
CA VAL A 124 -15.60 -3.36 15.65
C VAL A 124 -15.58 -4.65 14.82
N LEU A 125 -15.31 -4.55 13.50
CA LEU A 125 -15.27 -5.72 12.64
C LEU A 125 -14.15 -6.69 13.01
N SER A 126 -12.96 -6.19 13.37
CA SER A 126 -11.83 -7.02 13.79
C SER A 126 -12.06 -7.80 15.07
N ASN A 127 -13.01 -7.37 15.93
CA ASN A 127 -13.44 -8.13 17.11
C ASN A 127 -14.47 -9.22 16.82
N ILE A 128 -15.09 -9.18 15.64
CA ILE A 128 -16.16 -10.12 15.26
C ILE A 128 -15.62 -11.15 14.24
N THR A 129 -14.73 -10.72 13.35
CA THR A 129 -14.24 -11.54 12.24
C THR A 129 -12.88 -11.06 11.75
N ASP A 130 -12.16 -11.93 11.03
CA ASP A 130 -10.91 -11.55 10.36
C ASP A 130 -11.17 -10.43 9.35
N THR A 131 -10.56 -9.27 9.63
CA THR A 131 -10.75 -8.05 8.86
C THR A 131 -9.38 -7.43 8.55
N SER A 132 -9.18 -7.08 7.29
CA SER A 132 -8.06 -6.24 6.85
C SER A 132 -8.53 -4.80 6.72
N TYR A 133 -7.64 -3.83 6.96
CA TYR A 133 -8.01 -2.43 6.84
C TYR A 133 -6.84 -1.51 6.50
N LEU A 134 -7.17 -0.36 5.89
CA LEU A 134 -6.29 0.76 5.62
C LEU A 134 -6.93 2.06 6.13
N ILE A 135 -6.25 2.73 7.05
CA ILE A 135 -6.69 4.00 7.63
C ILE A 135 -5.78 5.12 7.10
N GLY A 136 -6.33 6.30 6.84
CA GLY A 136 -5.63 7.40 6.19
C GLY A 136 -4.48 8.01 7.00
N ASP A 137 -4.36 7.67 8.28
CA ASP A 137 -3.22 8.05 9.13
C ASP A 137 -1.95 7.23 8.88
N GLY A 138 -1.98 6.30 7.92
CA GLY A 138 -0.88 5.38 7.62
C GLY A 138 -0.97 4.06 8.38
N THR A 139 -2.05 3.80 9.11
CA THR A 139 -2.28 2.53 9.78
C THR A 139 -2.85 1.51 8.81
N GLY A 140 -2.21 0.36 8.72
CA GLY A 140 -2.68 -0.79 7.94
C GLY A 140 -2.60 -2.08 8.74
N ARG A 141 -3.59 -2.96 8.56
CA ARG A 141 -3.58 -4.31 9.12
C ARG A 141 -4.04 -5.31 8.08
N GLY A 142 -3.29 -6.38 7.91
CA GLY A 142 -3.60 -7.50 7.06
C GLY A 142 -3.89 -8.77 7.84
N SER A 143 -4.91 -9.51 7.41
CA SER A 143 -5.15 -10.88 7.86
C SER A 143 -5.29 -11.78 6.64
N ALA A 144 -4.51 -12.86 6.60
CA ALA A 144 -4.49 -13.80 5.47
C ALA A 144 -5.85 -14.49 5.25
N GLY A 145 -6.68 -14.59 6.29
CA GLY A 145 -8.03 -15.17 6.24
C GLY A 145 -9.16 -14.14 6.13
N ALA A 146 -8.83 -12.86 5.95
CA ALA A 146 -9.82 -11.80 5.96
C ALA A 146 -10.85 -11.96 4.84
N LYS A 147 -12.13 -11.90 5.22
CA LYS A 147 -13.27 -11.78 4.31
C LYS A 147 -13.63 -10.32 4.06
N TYR A 148 -13.36 -9.46 5.03
CA TYR A 148 -13.74 -8.06 5.02
C TYR A 148 -12.53 -7.15 4.91
N PHE A 149 -12.72 -6.05 4.18
CA PHE A 149 -11.73 -5.02 3.98
C PHE A 149 -12.34 -3.63 4.22
N VAL A 150 -11.78 -2.86 5.13
CA VAL A 150 -12.22 -1.50 5.46
C VAL A 150 -11.17 -0.49 5.02
N PHE A 151 -11.56 0.55 4.32
CA PHE A 151 -10.63 1.57 3.85
C PHE A 151 -11.26 2.96 3.82
N GLU A 152 -10.40 3.98 3.86
CA GLU A 152 -10.82 5.35 3.57
C GLU A 152 -10.92 5.55 2.06
N SER A 153 -12.10 6.00 1.60
CA SER A 153 -12.30 6.54 0.25
C SER A 153 -11.89 8.00 0.27
N ASP A 154 -10.72 8.31 -0.25
CA ASP A 154 -10.30 9.69 -0.41
C ASP A 154 -10.88 10.27 -1.71
N GLU A 155 -11.54 11.41 -1.62
CA GLU A 155 -12.08 12.13 -2.77
C GLU A 155 -11.01 12.90 -3.56
N TYR A 156 -9.80 12.99 -2.98
CA TYR A 156 -8.67 13.64 -3.61
C TYR A 156 -8.25 12.86 -4.85
N GLU A 157 -8.41 13.45 -6.02
CA GLU A 157 -8.14 12.88 -7.35
C GLU A 157 -9.21 11.94 -7.95
N ARG A 158 -10.39 11.75 -7.36
CA ARG A 158 -11.53 10.97 -7.92
C ARG A 158 -11.18 9.53 -8.29
N HIS A 159 -10.22 8.91 -7.61
CA HIS A 159 -9.75 7.56 -7.95
C HIS A 159 -10.69 6.42 -7.52
N PHE A 160 -11.67 6.69 -6.66
CA PHE A 160 -12.57 5.68 -6.10
C PHE A 160 -14.07 5.98 -6.31
N MET A 161 -14.41 6.86 -7.24
CA MET A 161 -15.81 7.13 -7.61
C MET A 161 -16.12 6.59 -9.00
#